data_7d0a617ef042c7610546179e46b55782
#
_entry.id   7d0a617ef042c7610546179e46b55782
#
_cell.length_a   1.000
_cell.length_b   1.000
_cell.length_c   1.000
_cell.angle_alpha   90.00
_cell.angle_beta   90.00
_cell.angle_gamma   90.00
#
_symmetry.space_group_name_H-M   'P 1'
#
loop_
_entity.id
_entity.type
_entity.pdbx_description
1 polymer ?
#
loop_
_entity_poly.entity_id
_entity_poly.type
_entity_poly.pdbx_seq_one_letter_code
_entity_poly.pdbx_strand_id
1 'polypeptide(L)'
;MTGERLDRTDRALVAALQKNARISNKELAALVGLAPSTCLERVRALRTRGVIRGFHADVDRSSLGRALEAIVAARVRPHSRRNVDAFWAYALELPEVIEVFHVTGADDFLVHVGLPDMDALRNFVLDRLTVRPEIAHVETRLIFGQERRPALEPLYD
;
A
#
# COMPACT_ATOMS: atom_id res chain seq x y z
N MET A 1 -14.29 -5.36 11.04
CA MET A 1 -13.74 -6.72 10.85
C MET A 1 -12.78 -6.95 12.00
N THR A 2 -13.18 -7.74 13.00
CA THR A 2 -12.31 -8.20 14.10
C THR A 2 -11.36 -9.24 13.50
N GLY A 3 -10.13 -8.84 13.22
CA GLY A 3 -9.10 -9.76 12.76
C GLY A 3 -8.86 -10.82 13.84
N GLU A 4 -8.89 -12.08 13.46
CA GLU A 4 -8.52 -13.18 14.31
C GLU A 4 -7.08 -12.98 14.83
N ARG A 5 -6.89 -13.05 16.15
CA ARG A 5 -5.57 -12.88 16.75
C ARG A 5 -4.64 -14.00 16.31
N LEU A 6 -3.42 -13.64 15.97
CA LEU A 6 -2.37 -14.60 15.62
C LEU A 6 -1.83 -15.26 16.90
N ASP A 7 -1.63 -16.58 16.85
CA ASP A 7 -0.91 -17.28 17.91
C ASP A 7 0.58 -16.87 17.93
N ARG A 8 1.30 -17.26 18.97
CA ARG A 8 2.73 -16.92 19.14
C ARG A 8 3.57 -17.38 17.94
N THR A 9 3.28 -18.55 17.40
CA THR A 9 4.02 -19.13 16.28
C THR A 9 3.72 -18.38 14.99
N ASP A 10 2.44 -18.06 14.72
CA ASP A 10 2.04 -17.30 13.54
C ASP A 10 2.62 -15.89 13.55
N ARG A 11 2.68 -15.24 14.76
CA ARG A 11 3.38 -13.95 14.93
C ARG A 11 4.86 -14.05 14.56
N ALA A 12 5.55 -15.09 15.03
CA ALA A 12 6.97 -15.30 14.70
C ALA A 12 7.19 -15.56 13.20
N LEU A 13 6.33 -16.34 12.56
CA LEU A 13 6.37 -16.56 11.11
C LEU A 13 6.18 -15.25 10.34
N VAL A 14 5.18 -14.46 10.68
CA VAL A 14 4.90 -13.17 10.03
C VAL A 14 6.07 -12.21 10.24
N ALA A 15 6.62 -12.11 11.45
CA ALA A 15 7.76 -11.25 11.75
C ALA A 15 9.01 -11.63 10.94
N ALA A 16 9.30 -12.92 10.80
CA ALA A 16 10.42 -13.41 10.00
C ALA A 16 10.23 -13.10 8.50
N LEU A 17 9.03 -13.36 7.97
CA LEU A 17 8.70 -13.12 6.56
C LEU A 17 8.65 -11.63 6.19
N GLN A 18 8.26 -10.74 7.12
CA GLN A 18 8.35 -9.30 6.91
C GLN A 18 9.79 -8.81 6.79
N LYS A 19 10.74 -9.42 7.52
CA LYS A 19 12.16 -9.08 7.46
C LYS A 19 12.85 -9.68 6.23
N ASN A 20 12.49 -10.90 5.87
CA ASN A 20 13.04 -11.59 4.72
C ASN A 20 11.98 -12.46 4.04
N ALA A 21 11.32 -11.92 3.02
CA ALA A 21 10.32 -12.62 2.22
C ALA A 21 10.90 -13.79 1.39
N ARG A 22 12.23 -13.89 1.25
CA ARG A 22 12.94 -14.92 0.48
C ARG A 22 13.55 -16.03 1.35
N ILE A 23 13.32 -16.00 2.67
CA ILE A 23 13.76 -17.06 3.59
C ILE A 23 13.22 -18.42 3.12
N SER A 24 14.06 -19.45 3.07
CA SER A 24 13.60 -20.79 2.72
C SER A 24 12.68 -21.36 3.79
N ASN A 25 11.75 -22.25 3.39
CA ASN A 25 10.86 -22.89 4.36
C ASN A 25 11.62 -23.69 5.44
N LYS A 26 12.79 -24.25 5.10
CA LYS A 26 13.65 -24.97 6.04
C LYS A 26 14.23 -24.04 7.10
N GLU A 27 14.75 -22.89 6.70
CA GLU A 27 15.30 -21.87 7.61
C GLU A 27 14.20 -21.26 8.46
N LEU A 28 13.05 -20.94 7.86
CA LEU A 28 11.90 -20.39 8.56
C LEU A 28 11.38 -21.36 9.63
N ALA A 29 11.26 -22.65 9.30
CA ALA A 29 10.86 -23.69 10.24
C ALA A 29 11.83 -23.82 11.40
N ALA A 30 13.14 -23.82 11.13
CA ALA A 30 14.18 -23.85 12.16
C ALA A 30 14.10 -22.64 13.09
N LEU A 31 13.89 -21.45 12.53
CA LEU A 31 13.80 -20.19 13.28
C LEU A 31 12.61 -20.16 14.27
N VAL A 32 11.48 -20.78 13.91
CA VAL A 32 10.27 -20.82 14.76
C VAL A 32 10.09 -22.14 15.52
N GLY A 33 11.04 -23.08 15.40
CA GLY A 33 11.02 -24.35 16.12
C GLY A 33 9.96 -25.35 15.62
N LEU A 34 9.68 -25.36 14.31
CA LEU A 34 8.69 -26.26 13.69
C LEU A 34 9.33 -27.28 12.74
N ALA A 35 8.60 -28.37 12.47
CA ALA A 35 8.90 -29.24 11.33
C ALA A 35 8.61 -28.46 10.00
N PRO A 36 9.41 -28.68 8.93
CA PRO A 36 9.22 -27.97 7.66
C PRO A 36 7.82 -28.12 7.05
N SER A 37 7.19 -29.28 7.16
CA SER A 37 5.82 -29.51 6.68
C SER A 37 4.81 -28.64 7.43
N THR A 38 4.88 -28.63 8.77
CA THR A 38 4.01 -27.82 9.64
C THR A 38 4.19 -26.32 9.40
N CYS A 39 5.45 -25.89 9.19
CA CYS A 39 5.75 -24.49 8.84
C CYS A 39 5.08 -24.10 7.51
N LEU A 40 5.21 -24.93 6.48
CA LEU A 40 4.61 -24.70 5.17
C LEU A 40 3.08 -24.60 5.24
N GLU A 41 2.44 -25.50 6.00
CA GLU A 41 0.98 -25.49 6.21
C GLU A 41 0.51 -24.23 6.92
N ARG A 42 1.22 -23.78 7.96
CA ARG A 42 0.89 -22.51 8.65
C ARG A 42 1.03 -21.29 7.75
N VAL A 43 2.10 -21.21 6.97
CA VAL A 43 2.30 -20.12 6.01
C VAL A 43 1.18 -20.11 4.96
N ARG A 44 0.76 -21.27 4.45
CA ARG A 44 -0.38 -21.41 3.55
C ARG A 44 -1.68 -20.93 4.21
N ALA A 45 -1.94 -21.34 5.44
CA ALA A 45 -3.12 -20.91 6.20
C ALA A 45 -3.14 -19.39 6.41
N LEU A 46 -2.00 -18.77 6.77
CA LEU A 46 -1.87 -17.32 6.90
C LEU A 46 -2.17 -16.57 5.59
N ARG A 47 -1.77 -17.15 4.45
CA ARG A 47 -2.13 -16.60 3.12
C ARG A 47 -3.61 -16.75 2.81
N THR A 48 -4.19 -17.92 3.04
CA THR A 48 -5.62 -18.18 2.80
C THR A 48 -6.50 -17.27 3.67
N ARG A 49 -6.10 -17.02 4.91
CA ARG A 49 -6.76 -16.08 5.85
C ARG A 49 -6.53 -14.60 5.49
N GLY A 50 -5.71 -14.30 4.48
CA GLY A 50 -5.39 -12.93 4.08
C GLY A 50 -4.48 -12.15 5.04
N VAL A 51 -3.90 -12.81 6.04
CA VAL A 51 -2.90 -12.22 6.94
C VAL A 51 -1.63 -11.87 6.16
N ILE A 52 -1.14 -12.80 5.34
CA ILE A 52 -0.09 -12.55 4.37
C ILE A 52 -0.76 -12.32 3.02
N ARG A 53 -0.79 -11.06 2.58
CA ARG A 53 -1.43 -10.65 1.32
C ARG A 53 -0.56 -10.90 0.08
N GLY A 54 0.77 -10.97 0.25
CA GLY A 54 1.71 -11.19 -0.85
C GLY A 54 3.16 -11.07 -0.41
N PHE A 55 4.05 -11.34 -1.36
CA PHE A 55 5.49 -11.12 -1.24
C PHE A 55 5.90 -10.20 -2.39
N HIS A 56 6.47 -9.06 -2.10
CA HIS A 56 6.81 -8.03 -3.07
C HIS A 56 8.26 -7.60 -2.89
N ALA A 57 8.91 -7.27 -4.00
CA ALA A 57 10.19 -6.59 -3.96
C ALA A 57 9.97 -5.13 -3.59
N ASP A 58 10.81 -4.60 -2.72
CA ASP A 58 10.94 -3.17 -2.52
C ASP A 58 11.93 -2.65 -3.58
N VAL A 59 11.47 -1.74 -4.44
CA VAL A 59 12.22 -1.27 -5.60
C VAL A 59 12.42 0.24 -5.48
N ASP A 60 13.64 0.68 -5.76
CA ASP A 60 13.94 2.10 -5.87
C ASP A 60 13.10 2.75 -6.99
N ARG A 61 12.24 3.67 -6.60
CA ARG A 61 11.30 4.31 -7.52
C ARG A 61 11.99 5.25 -8.49
N SER A 62 13.11 5.83 -8.11
CA SER A 62 13.90 6.68 -9.01
C SER A 62 14.44 5.88 -10.19
N SER A 63 14.83 4.63 -9.97
CA SER A 63 15.23 3.68 -11.02
C SER A 63 14.10 3.30 -11.97
N LEU A 64 12.83 3.52 -11.56
CA LEU A 64 11.65 3.35 -12.41
C LEU A 64 11.20 4.66 -13.07
N GLY A 65 12.03 5.72 -13.05
CA GLY A 65 11.69 7.03 -13.59
C GLY A 65 10.71 7.84 -12.73
N ARG A 66 10.60 7.52 -11.42
CA ARG A 66 9.70 8.17 -10.46
C ARG A 66 10.51 8.92 -9.39
N ALA A 67 11.33 9.88 -9.86
CA ALA A 67 12.27 10.62 -8.98
C ALA A 67 11.58 11.64 -8.07
N LEU A 68 10.36 12.05 -8.43
CA LEU A 68 9.55 12.99 -7.65
C LEU A 68 8.30 12.29 -7.13
N GLU A 69 8.04 12.40 -5.83
CA GLU A 69 6.82 11.87 -5.21
C GLU A 69 5.99 12.99 -4.59
N ALA A 70 4.67 12.84 -4.67
CA ALA A 70 3.72 13.77 -4.08
C ALA A 70 2.47 13.06 -3.56
N ILE A 71 1.83 13.68 -2.56
CA ILE A 71 0.45 13.37 -2.17
C ILE A 71 -0.45 14.41 -2.81
N VAL A 72 -1.37 13.97 -3.65
CA VAL A 72 -2.40 14.81 -4.23
C VAL A 72 -3.71 14.54 -3.48
N ALA A 73 -4.15 15.51 -2.68
CA ALA A 73 -5.42 15.47 -2.00
C ALA A 73 -6.53 15.90 -2.97
N ALA A 74 -7.61 15.13 -3.06
CA ALA A 74 -8.72 15.38 -3.96
C ALA A 74 -10.06 15.34 -3.21
N ARG A 75 -10.94 16.28 -3.56
CA ARG A 75 -12.30 16.37 -3.04
C ARG A 75 -13.32 16.07 -4.13
N VAL A 76 -14.21 15.13 -3.85
CA VAL A 76 -15.25 14.67 -4.79
C VAL A 76 -16.58 15.37 -4.49
N ARG A 77 -17.21 15.95 -5.52
CA ARG A 77 -18.55 16.56 -5.43
C ARG A 77 -19.39 16.27 -6.68
N PRO A 78 -20.68 16.03 -6.56
CA PRO A 78 -21.36 15.73 -5.29
C PRO A 78 -20.80 14.45 -4.63
N HIS A 79 -20.73 14.45 -3.30
CA HIS A 79 -20.22 13.32 -2.52
C HIS A 79 -21.26 12.20 -2.52
N SER A 80 -21.22 11.36 -3.54
CA SER A 80 -22.08 10.20 -3.71
C SER A 80 -21.25 8.94 -3.82
N ARG A 81 -21.82 7.81 -3.41
CA ARG A 81 -21.15 6.50 -3.55
C ARG A 81 -20.65 6.26 -4.97
N ARG A 82 -21.50 6.57 -5.95
CA ARG A 82 -21.15 6.43 -7.38
C ARG A 82 -19.88 7.20 -7.75
N ASN A 83 -19.79 8.46 -7.36
CA ASN A 83 -18.63 9.31 -7.69
C ASN A 83 -17.38 8.88 -6.92
N VAL A 84 -17.54 8.49 -5.65
CA VAL A 84 -16.45 7.96 -4.82
C VAL A 84 -15.88 6.67 -5.42
N ASP A 85 -16.73 5.70 -5.73
CA ASP A 85 -16.32 4.42 -6.31
C ASP A 85 -15.71 4.61 -7.72
N ALA A 86 -16.26 5.52 -8.53
CA ALA A 86 -15.76 5.83 -9.85
C ALA A 86 -14.36 6.47 -9.80
N PHE A 87 -14.16 7.43 -8.91
CA PHE A 87 -12.84 8.05 -8.75
C PHE A 87 -11.81 7.06 -8.19
N TRP A 88 -12.20 6.22 -7.21
CA TRP A 88 -11.33 5.17 -6.68
C TRP A 88 -10.82 4.23 -7.78
N ALA A 89 -11.73 3.69 -8.59
CA ALA A 89 -11.37 2.79 -9.68
C ALA A 89 -10.48 3.49 -10.71
N TYR A 90 -10.83 4.71 -11.09
CA TYR A 90 -10.06 5.52 -12.05
C TYR A 90 -8.63 5.79 -11.56
N ALA A 91 -8.49 6.24 -10.31
CA ALA A 91 -7.18 6.59 -9.77
C ALA A 91 -6.22 5.40 -9.75
N LEU A 92 -6.73 4.19 -9.47
CA LEU A 92 -5.92 2.96 -9.46
C LEU A 92 -5.46 2.50 -10.86
N GLU A 93 -6.09 2.97 -11.92
CA GLU A 93 -5.70 2.66 -13.31
C GLU A 93 -4.59 3.58 -13.83
N LEU A 94 -4.33 4.71 -13.16
CA LEU A 94 -3.32 5.66 -13.58
C LEU A 94 -1.91 5.14 -13.26
N PRO A 95 -1.02 5.03 -14.26
CA PRO A 95 0.31 4.47 -14.06
C PRO A 95 1.20 5.29 -13.13
N GLU A 96 0.93 6.58 -12.97
CA GLU A 96 1.63 7.47 -12.06
C GLU A 96 1.31 7.20 -10.59
N VAL A 97 0.15 6.58 -10.32
CA VAL A 97 -0.34 6.33 -8.96
C VAL A 97 0.39 5.16 -8.32
N ILE A 98 0.84 5.37 -7.09
CA ILE A 98 1.48 4.37 -6.24
C ILE A 98 0.46 3.79 -5.27
N GLU A 99 -0.34 4.65 -4.63
CA GLU A 99 -1.30 4.26 -3.61
C GLU A 99 -2.46 5.28 -3.54
N VAL A 100 -3.65 4.80 -3.20
CA VAL A 100 -4.83 5.63 -3.02
C VAL A 100 -5.42 5.37 -1.64
N PHE A 101 -5.67 6.44 -0.89
CA PHE A 101 -6.36 6.40 0.39
C PHE A 101 -7.71 7.10 0.26
N HIS A 102 -8.79 6.46 0.72
CA HIS A 102 -10.05 7.13 0.98
C HIS A 102 -10.07 7.52 2.46
N VAL A 103 -10.19 8.81 2.73
CA VAL A 103 -9.98 9.37 4.06
C VAL A 103 -11.21 10.15 4.54
N THR A 104 -11.25 10.44 5.82
CA THR A 104 -12.20 11.38 6.40
C THR A 104 -11.55 12.76 6.57
N GLY A 105 -12.32 13.83 6.58
CA GLY A 105 -11.84 15.19 6.82
C GLY A 105 -12.17 16.15 5.68
N ALA A 106 -11.27 17.10 5.41
CA ALA A 106 -11.47 18.14 4.40
C ALA A 106 -11.44 17.58 2.98
N ASP A 107 -10.66 16.56 2.74
CA ASP A 107 -10.50 15.86 1.46
C ASP A 107 -11.09 14.45 1.54
N ASP A 108 -11.50 13.91 0.39
CA ASP A 108 -12.07 12.58 0.31
C ASP A 108 -11.00 11.53 -0.05
N PHE A 109 -9.98 11.94 -0.81
CA PHE A 109 -8.90 11.06 -1.25
C PHE A 109 -7.51 11.67 -1.07
N LEU A 110 -6.55 10.82 -0.73
CA LEU A 110 -5.14 11.12 -0.85
C LEU A 110 -4.54 10.15 -1.88
N VAL A 111 -4.03 10.69 -2.96
CA VAL A 111 -3.43 9.92 -4.06
C VAL A 111 -1.92 10.12 -4.00
N HIS A 112 -1.20 9.05 -3.65
CA HIS A 112 0.25 9.03 -3.68
C HIS A 112 0.72 8.74 -5.11
N VAL A 113 1.49 9.66 -5.67
CA VAL A 113 1.98 9.58 -7.05
C VAL A 113 3.50 9.63 -7.10
N GLY A 114 4.07 8.97 -8.12
CA GLY A 114 5.49 9.04 -8.45
C GLY A 114 5.67 9.43 -9.91
N LEU A 115 6.44 10.48 -10.15
CA LEU A 115 6.60 11.10 -11.46
C LEU A 115 8.08 11.46 -11.72
N PRO A 116 8.48 11.69 -12.98
CA PRO A 116 9.84 12.06 -13.29
C PRO A 116 10.27 13.42 -12.71
N ASP A 117 9.38 14.43 -12.80
CA ASP A 117 9.69 15.82 -12.51
C ASP A 117 8.43 16.66 -12.19
N MET A 118 8.62 17.95 -11.97
CA MET A 118 7.57 18.91 -11.64
C MET A 118 6.61 19.19 -12.81
N ASP A 119 7.09 19.15 -14.04
CA ASP A 119 6.25 19.36 -15.23
C ASP A 119 5.30 18.17 -15.41
N ALA A 120 5.81 16.95 -15.22
CA ALA A 120 4.97 15.75 -15.22
C ALA A 120 3.92 15.79 -14.09
N LEU A 121 4.28 16.27 -12.89
CA LEU A 121 3.33 16.44 -11.79
C LEU A 121 2.25 17.46 -12.11
N ARG A 122 2.62 18.61 -12.68
CA ARG A 122 1.67 19.63 -13.14
C ARG A 122 0.70 19.04 -14.18
N ASN A 123 1.22 18.34 -15.18
CA ASN A 123 0.40 17.75 -16.24
C ASN A 123 -0.51 16.66 -15.68
N PHE A 124 -0.03 15.82 -14.77
CA PHE A 124 -0.85 14.83 -14.08
C PHE A 124 -2.05 15.48 -13.37
N VAL A 125 -1.84 16.55 -12.61
CA VAL A 125 -2.92 17.25 -11.92
C VAL A 125 -3.91 17.84 -12.91
N LEU A 126 -3.42 18.53 -13.94
CA LEU A 126 -4.28 19.22 -14.90
C LEU A 126 -5.02 18.25 -15.83
N ASP A 127 -4.32 17.25 -16.39
CA ASP A 127 -4.85 16.42 -17.47
C ASP A 127 -5.54 15.14 -16.96
N ARG A 128 -5.24 14.69 -15.71
CA ARG A 128 -5.82 13.47 -15.15
C ARG A 128 -6.85 13.76 -14.06
N LEU A 129 -6.61 14.75 -13.20
CA LEU A 129 -7.48 14.97 -12.04
C LEU A 129 -8.48 16.11 -12.27
N THR A 130 -8.03 17.30 -12.65
CA THR A 130 -8.94 18.46 -12.75
C THR A 130 -9.90 18.41 -13.94
N VAL A 131 -9.66 17.56 -14.93
CA VAL A 131 -10.60 17.29 -16.03
C VAL A 131 -11.81 16.46 -15.59
N ARG A 132 -11.75 15.83 -14.45
CA ARG A 132 -12.83 14.99 -13.93
C ARG A 132 -13.95 15.85 -13.34
N PRO A 133 -15.20 15.70 -13.82
CA PRO A 133 -16.29 16.57 -13.39
C PRO A 133 -16.67 16.41 -11.91
N GLU A 134 -16.37 15.26 -11.33
CA GLU A 134 -16.58 14.99 -9.90
C GLU A 134 -15.49 15.57 -9.00
N ILE A 135 -14.37 16.04 -9.53
CA ILE A 135 -13.28 16.63 -8.73
C ILE A 135 -13.53 18.12 -8.54
N ALA A 136 -13.86 18.50 -7.31
CA ALA A 136 -14.15 19.90 -6.96
C ALA A 136 -12.92 20.67 -6.46
N HIS A 137 -11.91 19.96 -5.94
CA HIS A 137 -10.71 20.58 -5.41
C HIS A 137 -9.54 19.59 -5.43
N VAL A 138 -8.35 20.13 -5.67
CA VAL A 138 -7.09 19.38 -5.63
C VAL A 138 -6.06 20.22 -4.90
N GLU A 139 -5.35 19.60 -3.96
CA GLU A 139 -4.18 20.18 -3.28
C GLU A 139 -3.00 19.24 -3.40
N THR A 140 -1.83 19.75 -3.77
CA THR A 140 -0.63 18.94 -3.96
C THR A 140 0.41 19.24 -2.89
N ARG A 141 0.95 18.17 -2.28
CA ARG A 141 2.03 18.22 -1.28
C ARG A 141 3.20 17.38 -1.77
N LEU A 142 4.37 18.00 -1.94
CA LEU A 142 5.59 17.28 -2.30
C LEU A 142 6.09 16.47 -1.12
N ILE A 143 6.60 15.27 -1.41
CA ILE A 143 7.26 14.42 -0.42
C ILE A 143 8.76 14.69 -0.51
N PHE A 144 9.34 15.28 0.55
CA PHE A 144 10.78 15.50 0.64
C PHE A 144 11.54 14.31 1.20
N GLY A 145 10.85 13.38 1.82
CA GLY A 145 11.43 12.17 2.37
C GLY A 145 10.36 11.19 2.82
N GLN A 146 10.63 9.92 2.63
CA GLN A 146 9.76 8.83 3.07
C GLN A 146 10.60 7.73 3.70
N GLU A 147 10.15 7.23 4.83
CA GLU A 147 10.73 6.05 5.46
C GLU A 147 9.61 5.11 5.91
N ARG A 148 9.78 3.84 5.63
CA ARG A 148 8.82 2.80 6.00
C ARG A 148 9.48 1.77 6.90
N ARG A 149 8.82 1.40 7.99
CA ARG A 149 9.26 0.26 8.81
C ARG A 149 9.07 -1.04 8.01
N PRO A 150 10.11 -1.84 7.82
CA PRO A 150 10.02 -3.07 7.04
C PRO A 150 9.18 -4.16 7.72
N ALA A 151 9.08 -4.13 9.04
CA ALA A 151 8.30 -5.08 9.82
C ALA A 151 7.44 -4.36 10.86
N LEU A 152 6.18 -4.77 10.97
CA LEU A 152 5.22 -4.28 11.95
C LEU A 152 4.95 -5.37 12.98
N GLU A 153 4.95 -5.00 14.25
CA GLU A 153 4.59 -5.88 15.34
C GLU A 153 3.09 -5.78 15.66
N PRO A 154 2.46 -6.87 16.11
CA PRO A 154 1.09 -6.80 16.62
C PRO A 154 1.00 -5.83 17.80
N LEU A 155 -0.07 -5.03 17.87
CA LEU A 155 -0.37 -4.12 19.00
C LEU A 155 -1.26 -4.78 20.06
N TYR A 156 -1.20 -6.10 20.18
CA TYR A 156 -1.93 -6.90 21.18
C TYR A 156 -1.01 -8.02 21.71
N ASP A 157 -1.23 -8.41 22.96
CA ASP A 157 -0.52 -9.49 23.66
C ASP A 157 -0.97 -10.90 23.21
#